data_c987a1fc29e4c29655505341a4f6b167
#
_entry.id   c987a1fc29e4c29655505341a4f6b167
#
_cell.length_a   1.000
_cell.length_b   1.000
_cell.length_c   1.000
_cell.angle_alpha   90.00
_cell.angle_beta   90.00
_cell.angle_gamma   90.00
#
_symmetry.space_group_name_H-M   'P 1'
#
loop_
_entity.id
_entity.type
_entity.pdbx_description
1 polymer ?
#
loop_
_entity_poly.entity_id
_entity_poly.type
_entity_poly.pdbx_seq_one_letter_code
_entity_poly.pdbx_strand_id
1 'polypeptide(L)'
;MSINSREKGKRAELQLAHILTGYGYESRRNQQFSGANGDADVVGLPGIHIECKHVEKLNIDKALQQSIRDNYADELRQGIDLIPVVMHRSNDDRKKDSTKGVWKVTLTLKDFMKIYQAWEVTTIPFMDKE
;
A
#
# COMPACT_ATOMS: atom_id res chain seq x y z
N MET A 1 7.11 -27.55 -7.48
CA MET A 1 7.95 -26.96 -6.44
C MET A 1 7.49 -25.58 -6.10
N SER A 2 7.28 -25.33 -4.89
CA SER A 2 6.81 -24.02 -4.49
C SER A 2 7.94 -23.01 -4.58
N ILE A 3 7.64 -21.89 -5.21
CA ILE A 3 8.53 -20.75 -5.14
C ILE A 3 8.58 -20.32 -3.69
N ASN A 4 9.75 -19.96 -3.22
CA ASN A 4 9.89 -19.41 -1.91
C ASN A 4 9.04 -18.14 -1.82
N SER A 5 7.90 -18.23 -1.15
CA SER A 5 6.96 -17.11 -1.06
C SER A 5 7.56 -15.93 -0.30
N ARG A 6 8.52 -16.20 0.59
CA ARG A 6 9.24 -15.14 1.29
C ARG A 6 10.07 -14.32 0.31
N GLU A 7 10.75 -15.00 -0.62
CA GLU A 7 11.56 -14.32 -1.64
C GLU A 7 10.69 -13.54 -2.61
N LYS A 8 9.53 -14.09 -2.99
CA LYS A 8 8.59 -13.40 -3.86
C LYS A 8 8.07 -12.12 -3.19
N GLY A 9 7.73 -12.21 -1.91
CA GLY A 9 7.27 -11.06 -1.15
C GLY A 9 8.34 -10.00 -1.03
N LYS A 10 9.56 -10.40 -0.73
CA LYS A 10 10.69 -9.48 -0.64
C LYS A 10 10.93 -8.74 -1.94
N ARG A 11 10.89 -9.46 -3.07
CA ARG A 11 11.08 -8.84 -4.38
C ARG A 11 9.97 -7.84 -4.70
N ALA A 12 8.73 -8.17 -4.32
CA ALA A 12 7.61 -7.27 -4.53
C ALA A 12 7.78 -5.99 -3.72
N GLU A 13 8.19 -6.12 -2.46
CA GLU A 13 8.43 -4.95 -1.60
C GLU A 13 9.54 -4.07 -2.15
N LEU A 14 10.62 -4.68 -2.64
CA LEU A 14 11.72 -3.94 -3.26
C LEU A 14 11.27 -3.24 -4.54
N GLN A 15 10.47 -3.92 -5.36
CA GLN A 15 9.94 -3.34 -6.59
C GLN A 15 9.06 -2.14 -6.28
N LEU A 16 8.16 -2.29 -5.33
CA LEU A 16 7.25 -1.20 -4.95
C LEU A 16 8.03 -0.01 -4.40
N ALA A 17 8.99 -0.27 -3.53
CA ALA A 17 9.82 0.80 -2.98
C ALA A 17 10.58 1.54 -4.09
N HIS A 18 11.09 0.81 -5.07
CA HIS A 18 11.77 1.41 -6.21
C HIS A 18 10.83 2.29 -7.03
N ILE A 19 9.60 1.83 -7.26
CA ILE A 19 8.60 2.62 -7.98
C ILE A 19 8.29 3.91 -7.25
N LEU A 20 8.07 3.83 -5.94
CA LEU A 20 7.76 5.02 -5.14
C LEU A 20 8.93 6.00 -5.10
N THR A 21 10.15 5.48 -5.10
CA THR A 21 11.34 6.31 -5.21
C THR A 21 11.36 7.07 -6.53
N GLY A 22 10.88 6.42 -7.60
CA GLY A 22 10.76 7.08 -8.91
C GLY A 22 9.79 8.25 -8.91
N TYR A 23 8.84 8.27 -7.99
CA TYR A 23 7.92 9.40 -7.82
C TYR A 23 8.50 10.50 -6.94
N GLY A 24 9.71 10.33 -6.43
CA GLY A 24 10.39 11.37 -5.65
C GLY A 24 10.37 11.20 -4.15
N TYR A 25 10.04 10.00 -3.65
CA TYR A 25 9.98 9.72 -2.23
C TYR A 25 11.13 8.84 -1.79
N GLU A 26 11.57 9.02 -0.55
CA GLU A 26 12.62 8.17 0.01
C GLU A 26 11.98 6.88 0.52
N SER A 27 11.63 6.00 -0.41
CA SER A 27 10.94 4.76 -0.09
C SER A 27 11.91 3.60 -0.02
N ARG A 28 11.65 2.69 0.89
CA ARG A 28 12.45 1.50 1.06
C ARG A 28 11.62 0.38 1.66
N ARG A 29 12.09 -0.84 1.44
CA ARG A 29 11.53 -1.99 2.11
C ARG A 29 11.83 -1.88 3.60
N ASN A 30 10.81 -2.14 4.41
CA ASN A 30 11.00 -2.12 5.85
C ASN A 30 11.56 -3.48 6.32
N GLN A 31 12.80 -3.48 6.75
CA GLN A 31 13.47 -4.70 7.20
C GLN A 31 13.12 -4.93 8.66
N GLN A 32 12.32 -5.98 8.90
CA GLN A 32 11.99 -6.37 10.24
C GLN A 32 12.49 -7.75 10.51
N PHE A 33 13.05 -7.92 11.68
CA PHE A 33 13.55 -9.22 12.08
C PHE A 33 12.48 -10.10 12.71
N SER A 34 11.48 -9.51 13.32
CA SER A 34 10.46 -10.28 14.02
C SER A 34 9.16 -10.44 13.24
N GLY A 35 8.86 -9.52 12.34
CA GLY A 35 7.64 -9.56 11.57
C GLY A 35 6.36 -9.43 12.38
N ALA A 36 6.46 -9.17 13.68
CA ALA A 36 5.32 -9.26 14.57
C ALA A 36 4.89 -7.93 15.16
N ASN A 37 5.45 -6.83 14.70
CA ASN A 37 5.30 -5.56 15.42
C ASN A 37 4.36 -4.56 14.76
N GLY A 38 3.55 -5.00 13.80
CA GLY A 38 2.62 -4.11 13.14
C GLY A 38 3.26 -3.06 12.25
N ASP A 39 4.50 -3.28 11.85
CA ASP A 39 5.18 -2.34 10.96
C ASP A 39 4.71 -2.52 9.51
N ALA A 40 4.74 -1.43 8.75
CA ALA A 40 4.45 -1.49 7.33
C ALA A 40 5.51 -2.28 6.58
N ASP A 41 5.14 -2.90 5.46
CA ASP A 41 6.08 -3.64 4.61
C ASP A 41 7.02 -2.72 3.85
N VAL A 42 6.52 -1.56 3.46
CA VAL A 42 7.27 -0.55 2.72
C VAL A 42 7.03 0.79 3.40
N VAL A 43 8.07 1.57 3.54
CA VAL A 43 7.99 2.88 4.19
C VAL A 43 8.45 3.96 3.20
N GLY A 44 8.18 5.21 3.53
CA GLY A 44 8.63 6.34 2.72
C GLY A 44 7.52 7.26 2.22
N LEU A 45 6.25 6.90 2.44
CA LEU A 45 5.12 7.79 2.20
C LEU A 45 4.58 8.24 3.55
N PRO A 46 4.98 9.41 4.05
CA PRO A 46 4.51 9.86 5.37
C PRO A 46 2.99 9.88 5.45
N GLY A 47 2.45 9.31 6.51
CA GLY A 47 1.02 9.25 6.73
C GLY A 47 0.34 8.02 6.18
N ILE A 48 1.03 7.19 5.40
CA ILE A 48 0.45 6.00 4.78
C ILE A 48 1.12 4.75 5.33
N HIS A 49 0.32 3.81 5.80
CA HIS A 49 0.81 2.50 6.25
C HIS A 49 0.61 1.51 5.12
N ILE A 50 1.69 1.00 4.55
CA ILE A 50 1.66 0.18 3.33
C ILE A 50 1.83 -1.29 3.65
N GLU A 51 0.81 -2.08 3.31
CA GLU A 51 0.90 -3.54 3.24
C GLU A 51 1.08 -3.90 1.78
N CYS A 52 2.11 -4.67 1.46
CA CYS A 52 2.46 -5.00 0.08
C CYS A 52 2.13 -6.46 -0.21
N LYS A 53 1.43 -6.71 -1.31
CA LYS A 53 1.05 -8.07 -1.71
C LYS A 53 1.27 -8.28 -3.20
N HIS A 54 1.92 -9.39 -3.53
CA HIS A 54 2.08 -9.83 -4.91
C HIS A 54 1.69 -11.30 -4.97
N VAL A 55 0.41 -11.55 -5.19
CA VAL A 55 -0.14 -12.91 -5.25
C VAL A 55 -1.16 -12.99 -6.38
N GLU A 56 -1.30 -14.18 -6.96
CA GLU A 56 -2.20 -14.37 -8.08
C GLU A 56 -3.66 -14.25 -7.70
N LYS A 57 -4.02 -14.83 -6.56
CA LYS A 57 -5.40 -14.76 -6.07
C LYS A 57 -5.38 -14.17 -4.67
N LEU A 58 -5.51 -12.87 -4.59
CA LEU A 58 -5.45 -12.16 -3.34
C LEU A 58 -6.81 -12.12 -2.67
N ASN A 59 -6.85 -12.53 -1.40
CA ASN A 59 -7.99 -12.21 -0.56
C ASN A 59 -7.80 -10.78 -0.06
N ILE A 60 -8.39 -9.83 -0.79
CA ILE A 60 -8.16 -8.41 -0.52
C ILE A 60 -8.74 -7.98 0.82
N ASP A 61 -9.87 -8.55 1.23
CA ASP A 61 -10.46 -8.19 2.51
C ASP A 61 -9.56 -8.60 3.67
N LYS A 62 -8.97 -9.78 3.59
CA LYS A 62 -8.06 -10.25 4.62
C LYS A 62 -6.79 -9.40 4.66
N ALA A 63 -6.27 -9.04 3.49
CA ALA A 63 -5.09 -8.18 3.40
C ALA A 63 -5.36 -6.79 3.97
N LEU A 64 -6.53 -6.23 3.67
CA LEU A 64 -6.90 -4.92 4.19
C LEU A 64 -7.11 -4.97 5.69
N GLN A 65 -7.74 -6.02 6.21
CA GLN A 65 -7.88 -6.20 7.65
C GLN A 65 -6.52 -6.26 8.34
N GLN A 66 -5.57 -6.95 7.72
CA GLN A 66 -4.22 -7.03 8.26
C GLN A 66 -3.57 -5.64 8.29
N SER A 67 -3.70 -4.88 7.21
CA SER A 67 -3.15 -3.53 7.13
C SER A 67 -3.75 -2.62 8.21
N ILE A 68 -5.07 -2.69 8.40
CA ILE A 68 -5.75 -1.89 9.41
C ILE A 68 -5.27 -2.26 10.81
N ARG A 69 -5.16 -3.56 11.10
CA ARG A 69 -4.72 -4.03 12.40
C ARG A 69 -3.28 -3.59 12.70
N ASP A 70 -2.40 -3.79 11.73
CA ASP A 70 -0.99 -3.44 11.90
C ASP A 70 -0.79 -1.93 11.95
N ASN A 71 -1.62 -1.20 11.21
CA ASN A 71 -1.61 0.25 11.26
C ASN A 71 -1.96 0.78 12.65
N TYR A 72 -2.90 0.13 13.34
CA TYR A 72 -3.26 0.56 14.68
C TYR A 72 -2.06 0.50 15.63
N ALA A 73 -1.29 -0.58 15.54
CA ALA A 73 -0.07 -0.70 16.34
C ALA A 73 0.96 0.36 15.95
N ASP A 74 1.06 0.66 14.66
CA ASP A 74 1.98 1.66 14.15
C ASP A 74 1.58 3.07 14.62
N GLU A 75 0.29 3.38 14.59
CA GLU A 75 -0.24 4.65 15.10
C GLU A 75 0.08 4.83 16.58
N LEU A 76 -0.08 3.77 17.38
CA LEU A 76 0.23 3.82 18.80
C LEU A 76 1.70 4.14 19.06
N ARG A 77 2.58 3.60 18.23
CA ARG A 77 4.02 3.86 18.38
C ARG A 77 4.39 5.26 17.94
N GLN A 78 3.79 5.73 16.85
CA GLN A 78 4.15 7.03 16.27
C GLN A 78 3.36 8.20 16.84
N GLY A 79 2.20 7.91 17.42
CA GLY A 79 1.35 8.95 17.98
C GLY A 79 0.67 9.82 16.94
N ILE A 80 0.54 9.34 15.71
CA ILE A 80 -0.11 10.05 14.62
C ILE A 80 -1.08 9.14 13.90
N ASP A 81 -2.08 9.74 13.26
CA ASP A 81 -3.01 9.01 12.41
C ASP A 81 -2.33 8.64 11.09
N LEU A 82 -2.46 7.38 10.73
CA LEU A 82 -1.97 6.86 9.47
C LEU A 82 -3.14 6.28 8.68
N ILE A 83 -2.99 6.23 7.36
CA ILE A 83 -3.99 5.62 6.50
C ILE A 83 -3.48 4.24 6.09
N PRO A 84 -4.16 3.15 6.50
CA PRO A 84 -3.73 1.82 6.11
C PRO A 84 -4.20 1.50 4.70
N VAL A 85 -3.27 1.03 3.87
CA VAL A 85 -3.58 0.64 2.50
C VAL A 85 -2.95 -0.70 2.19
N VAL A 86 -3.47 -1.36 1.15
CA VAL A 86 -2.82 -2.50 0.54
C VAL A 86 -2.40 -2.07 -0.85
N MET A 87 -1.11 -2.13 -1.13
CA MET A 87 -0.60 -1.93 -2.48
C MET A 87 -0.26 -3.29 -3.03
N HIS A 88 -0.91 -3.66 -4.14
CA HIS A 88 -0.89 -5.05 -4.58
C HIS A 88 -0.95 -5.18 -6.09
N ARG A 89 -0.46 -6.31 -6.56
CA ARG A 89 -0.55 -6.70 -7.95
C ARG A 89 -0.62 -8.22 -8.05
N SER A 90 -1.18 -8.69 -9.15
CA SER A 90 -1.07 -10.10 -9.54
C SER A 90 0.06 -10.25 -10.56
N ASN A 91 0.23 -11.44 -11.09
CA ASN A 91 1.21 -11.66 -12.16
C ASN A 91 0.77 -10.94 -13.42
N ASP A 92 1.74 -10.59 -14.25
CA ASP A 92 1.47 -9.88 -15.49
C ASP A 92 0.55 -10.71 -16.40
N ASP A 93 -0.30 -10.00 -17.12
CA ASP A 93 -1.13 -10.58 -18.15
C ASP A 93 -0.68 -9.96 -19.48
N ARG A 94 -0.51 -10.79 -20.48
CA ARG A 94 -0.09 -10.33 -21.79
C ARG A 94 -1.23 -9.76 -22.63
N LYS A 95 -2.45 -9.82 -22.12
CA LYS A 95 -3.60 -9.26 -22.80
C LYS A 95 -3.55 -7.74 -22.73
N LYS A 96 -3.75 -7.10 -23.87
CA LYS A 96 -3.52 -5.68 -24.03
C LYS A 96 -4.38 -4.81 -23.10
N ASP A 97 -5.60 -5.25 -22.84
CA ASP A 97 -6.55 -4.44 -22.05
C ASP A 97 -6.68 -4.91 -20.61
N SER A 98 -5.78 -5.79 -20.18
CA SER A 98 -5.85 -6.34 -18.83
C SER A 98 -5.23 -5.39 -17.82
N THR A 99 -5.83 -5.33 -16.64
CA THR A 99 -5.22 -4.64 -15.50
C THR A 99 -4.42 -5.58 -14.62
N LYS A 100 -4.27 -6.84 -15.01
CA LYS A 100 -3.40 -7.78 -14.29
C LYS A 100 -1.98 -7.27 -14.32
N GLY A 101 -1.29 -7.42 -13.22
CA GLY A 101 0.10 -6.97 -13.11
C GLY A 101 0.26 -5.49 -12.82
N VAL A 102 -0.80 -4.72 -12.96
CA VAL A 102 -0.77 -3.30 -12.61
C VAL A 102 -0.85 -3.17 -11.08
N TRP A 103 0.00 -2.34 -10.52
CA TRP A 103 -0.08 -2.04 -9.10
C TRP A 103 -1.37 -1.29 -8.80
N LYS A 104 -2.06 -1.73 -7.76
CA LYS A 104 -3.32 -1.14 -7.31
C LYS A 104 -3.21 -0.78 -5.85
N VAL A 105 -4.04 0.17 -5.43
CA VAL A 105 -4.11 0.55 -4.02
C VAL A 105 -5.54 0.32 -3.55
N THR A 106 -5.69 -0.43 -2.45
CA THR A 106 -6.99 -0.66 -1.82
C THR A 106 -6.98 -0.08 -0.43
N LEU A 107 -8.03 0.66 -0.10
CA LEU A 107 -8.23 1.25 1.21
C LEU A 107 -9.73 1.38 1.45
N THR A 108 -10.12 1.72 2.67
CA THR A 108 -11.55 1.91 2.96
C THR A 108 -12.06 3.19 2.33
N LEU A 109 -13.35 3.25 2.05
CA LEU A 109 -13.97 4.48 1.55
C LEU A 109 -13.73 5.64 2.52
N LYS A 110 -13.84 5.39 3.81
CA LYS A 110 -13.60 6.41 4.84
C LYS A 110 -12.22 7.03 4.67
N ASP A 111 -11.19 6.22 4.49
CA ASP A 111 -9.83 6.70 4.35
C ASP A 111 -9.59 7.34 2.99
N PHE A 112 -10.18 6.78 1.94
CA PHE A 112 -10.13 7.41 0.62
C PHE A 112 -10.70 8.83 0.66
N MET A 113 -11.80 9.03 1.39
CA MET A 113 -12.42 10.35 1.47
C MET A 113 -11.53 11.37 2.17
N LYS A 114 -10.68 10.95 3.09
CA LYS A 114 -9.67 11.85 3.66
C LYS A 114 -8.73 12.37 2.58
N ILE A 115 -8.27 11.47 1.73
CA ILE A 115 -7.39 11.83 0.63
C ILE A 115 -8.12 12.70 -0.40
N TYR A 116 -9.33 12.31 -0.76
CA TYR A 116 -10.12 13.04 -1.75
C TYR A 116 -10.39 14.47 -1.31
N GLN A 117 -10.78 14.67 -0.04
CA GLN A 117 -11.07 15.99 0.47
C GLN A 117 -9.84 16.89 0.45
N ALA A 118 -8.68 16.35 0.77
CA ALA A 118 -7.44 17.10 0.69
C ALA A 118 -7.10 17.47 -0.75
N TRP A 119 -7.27 16.51 -1.66
CA TRP A 119 -7.02 16.73 -3.10
C TRP A 119 -7.96 17.77 -3.68
N GLU A 120 -9.23 17.67 -3.32
CA GLU A 120 -10.29 18.59 -3.82
C GLU A 120 -9.97 20.03 -3.49
N VAL A 121 -9.59 20.29 -2.25
CA VAL A 121 -9.31 21.65 -1.78
C VAL A 121 -8.17 22.29 -2.58
N THR A 122 -7.15 21.50 -2.93
CA THR A 122 -5.96 22.05 -3.58
C THR A 122 -6.03 22.02 -5.11
N THR A 123 -6.85 21.12 -5.66
CA THR A 123 -6.84 20.86 -7.10
C THR A 123 -7.99 21.53 -7.84
N ILE A 124 -9.16 21.60 -7.20
CA ILE A 124 -10.36 22.14 -7.84
C ILE A 124 -11.02 23.18 -6.97
N PRO A 125 -10.27 24.21 -6.53
CA PRO A 125 -10.79 25.19 -5.56
C PRO A 125 -11.89 26.08 -6.10
N PHE A 126 -11.99 26.20 -7.42
CA PHE A 126 -12.97 27.08 -8.06
C PHE A 126 -14.16 26.31 -8.64
N MET A 127 -14.25 25.01 -8.46
CA MET A 127 -15.39 24.24 -8.92
C MET A 127 -16.58 24.46 -8.00
N ASP A 128 -17.77 24.55 -8.62
CA ASP A 128 -19.02 24.54 -7.88
C ASP A 128 -19.20 23.14 -7.29
N LYS A 129 -19.46 23.07 -6.00
CA LYS A 129 -19.54 21.79 -5.28
C LYS A 129 -20.98 21.35 -5.03
N GLU A 130 -21.93 21.92 -5.69
CA GLU A 130 -23.31 21.49 -5.53
C GLU A 130 -23.54 20.06 -5.98
#